data_224ab99691d88c388738e00b8cb1e693
#
_entry.id   224ab99691d88c388738e00b8cb1e693
#
_cell.length_a   1.000
_cell.length_b   1.000
_cell.length_c   1.000
_cell.angle_alpha   90.00
_cell.angle_beta   90.00
_cell.angle_gamma   90.00
#
_symmetry.space_group_name_H-M   'P 1'
#
loop_
_entity.id
_entity.type
_entity.pdbx_description
1 polymer ?
#
loop_
_entity_poly.entity_id
_entity_poly.type
_entity_poly.pdbx_seq_one_letter_code
_entity_poly.pdbx_strand_id
1 'polypeptide(L)'
;MTKEFEHLKFTIKDRVARITFARPPLNVFSIAMMREMGEALNQCLPHRDLAAIVFDAAPETRAFSAGVAVEEHVPETVFQMLDAFHSVFRLLAQISRPVIALVDGPALGGGCELVAACDIVIASERARFGQPEIKLGVFPPVAAILLPRIIGEKRARELIMLGEMIDGAEALRLGLVNYLVPVAELEPKLLSVLAKLRDLSAAALAMTRTALDLGTGNNFQRVLGEVENLYLHELMKTEDAHEGVRSFMEKRKPEWRHK
;
A
#
# COMPACT_ATOMS: atom_id res chain seq x y z
N MET A 1 -11.29 20.51 15.07
CA MET A 1 -9.85 20.84 15.00
C MET A 1 -9.21 19.75 14.14
N THR A 2 -8.76 20.07 12.94
CA THR A 2 -7.97 19.16 12.13
C THR A 2 -6.64 18.97 12.82
N LYS A 3 -6.33 17.74 13.24
CA LYS A 3 -5.01 17.39 13.79
C LYS A 3 -3.99 17.58 12.67
N GLU A 4 -2.94 18.36 12.91
CA GLU A 4 -1.79 18.41 12.00
C GLU A 4 -1.02 17.10 12.12
N PHE A 5 -0.79 16.45 10.99
CA PHE A 5 0.08 15.29 10.86
C PHE A 5 1.50 15.74 10.52
N GLU A 6 2.48 15.02 10.98
CA GLU A 6 3.90 15.32 10.70
C GLU A 6 4.33 14.83 9.30
N HIS A 7 3.81 13.66 8.90
CA HIS A 7 4.24 12.94 7.70
C HIS A 7 3.19 12.91 6.60
N LEU A 8 2.00 13.42 6.88
CA LEU A 8 0.86 13.44 5.96
C LEU A 8 0.26 14.84 5.84
N LYS A 9 -0.33 15.12 4.67
CA LYS A 9 -1.32 16.20 4.52
C LYS A 9 -2.68 15.53 4.37
N PHE A 10 -3.64 15.90 5.19
CA PHE A 10 -4.99 15.34 5.17
C PHE A 10 -6.04 16.41 4.97
N THR A 11 -6.94 16.18 4.02
CA THR A 11 -8.05 17.09 3.75
C THR A 11 -9.31 16.29 3.41
N ILE A 12 -10.47 16.85 3.81
CA ILE A 12 -11.78 16.41 3.30
C ILE A 12 -12.41 17.62 2.63
N LYS A 13 -12.61 17.51 1.32
CA LYS A 13 -13.21 18.56 0.51
C LYS A 13 -14.05 17.95 -0.61
N ASP A 14 -15.21 18.55 -0.89
CA ASP A 14 -16.09 18.15 -1.99
C ASP A 14 -16.36 16.64 -2.01
N ARG A 15 -16.65 16.06 -0.85
CA ARG A 15 -16.90 14.61 -0.66
C ARG A 15 -15.72 13.71 -1.00
N VAL A 16 -14.50 14.22 -0.98
CA VAL A 16 -13.26 13.44 -1.18
C VAL A 16 -12.35 13.65 0.01
N ALA A 17 -11.90 12.57 0.62
CA ALA A 17 -10.79 12.57 1.56
C ALA A 17 -9.50 12.34 0.80
N ARG A 18 -8.50 13.19 1.00
CA ARG A 18 -7.19 13.08 0.38
C ARG A 18 -6.12 12.94 1.45
N ILE A 19 -5.34 11.88 1.38
CA ILE A 19 -4.24 11.53 2.25
C ILE A 19 -2.97 11.60 1.41
N THR A 20 -2.21 12.69 1.57
CA THR A 20 -1.03 12.96 0.77
C THR A 20 0.22 12.66 1.59
N PHE A 21 1.04 11.72 1.15
CA PHE A 21 2.31 11.39 1.79
C PHE A 21 3.29 12.54 1.63
N ALA A 22 3.87 13.01 2.74
CA ALA A 22 4.72 14.21 2.78
C ALA A 22 5.98 13.99 3.61
N ARG A 23 6.61 12.82 3.48
CA ARG A 23 7.88 12.44 4.14
C ARG A 23 9.00 12.29 3.09
N PRO A 24 9.59 13.42 2.63
CA PRO A 24 10.63 13.36 1.63
C PRO A 24 11.89 12.63 2.16
N PRO A 25 12.74 12.06 1.27
CA PRO A 25 12.57 12.12 -0.17
C PRO A 25 11.70 11.00 -0.76
N LEU A 26 11.43 9.89 -0.05
CA LEU A 26 10.91 8.65 -0.62
C LEU A 26 9.63 8.13 0.05
N ASN A 27 9.03 8.89 0.95
CA ASN A 27 7.83 8.47 1.69
C ASN A 27 7.97 7.07 2.30
N VAL A 28 9.11 6.82 2.99
CA VAL A 28 9.32 5.56 3.71
C VAL A 28 8.32 5.49 4.87
N PHE A 29 7.53 4.44 4.92
CA PHE A 29 6.52 4.24 5.95
C PHE A 29 7.17 3.82 7.28
N SER A 30 7.32 4.76 8.20
CA SER A 30 7.70 4.46 9.59
C SER A 30 6.46 4.13 10.42
N ILE A 31 6.65 3.50 11.59
CA ILE A 31 5.57 3.25 12.56
C ILE A 31 4.77 4.52 12.85
N ALA A 32 5.44 5.67 13.00
CA ALA A 32 4.78 6.96 13.22
C ALA A 32 3.87 7.32 12.04
N MET A 33 4.38 7.28 10.81
CA MET A 33 3.61 7.60 9.61
C MET A 33 2.45 6.62 9.39
N MET A 34 2.66 5.32 9.64
CA MET A 34 1.60 4.31 9.51
C MET A 34 0.47 4.54 10.54
N ARG A 35 0.79 4.96 11.76
CA ARG A 35 -0.21 5.37 12.75
C ARG A 35 -0.98 6.61 12.31
N GLU A 36 -0.29 7.61 11.73
CA GLU A 36 -0.95 8.79 11.15
C GLU A 36 -1.90 8.40 10.00
N MET A 37 -1.50 7.45 9.13
CA MET A 37 -2.39 6.91 8.09
C MET A 37 -3.65 6.28 8.71
N GLY A 38 -3.49 5.47 9.75
CA GLY A 38 -4.61 4.89 10.50
C GLY A 38 -5.54 5.95 11.10
N GLU A 39 -4.98 7.00 11.70
CA GLU A 39 -5.76 8.12 12.23
C GLU A 39 -6.51 8.89 11.13
N ALA A 40 -5.87 9.15 9.99
CA ALA A 40 -6.51 9.80 8.83
C ALA A 40 -7.69 8.96 8.29
N LEU A 41 -7.50 7.65 8.17
CA LEU A 41 -8.56 6.72 7.77
C LEU A 41 -9.71 6.68 8.78
N ASN A 42 -9.41 6.68 10.08
CA ASN A 42 -10.43 6.75 11.14
C ASN A 42 -11.24 8.03 11.05
N GLN A 43 -10.63 9.16 10.68
CA GLN A 43 -11.37 10.41 10.45
C GLN A 43 -12.30 10.33 9.23
N CYS A 44 -12.08 9.42 8.28
CA CYS A 44 -12.98 9.22 7.15
C CYS A 44 -14.26 8.43 7.52
N LEU A 45 -14.21 7.56 8.54
CA LEU A 45 -15.32 6.66 8.89
C LEU A 45 -16.66 7.35 9.17
N PRO A 46 -16.72 8.49 9.89
CA PRO A 46 -17.97 9.20 10.15
C PRO A 46 -18.61 9.82 8.90
N HIS A 47 -17.81 10.12 7.87
CA HIS A 47 -18.23 10.81 6.64
C HIS A 47 -18.89 9.84 5.66
N ARG A 48 -20.17 9.52 5.89
CA ARG A 48 -20.93 8.54 5.08
C ARG A 48 -21.21 9.03 3.65
N ASP A 49 -21.05 10.30 3.37
CA ASP A 49 -21.27 10.96 2.09
C ASP A 49 -20.01 11.00 1.20
N LEU A 50 -18.84 10.53 1.67
CA LEU A 50 -17.62 10.49 0.85
C LEU A 50 -17.85 9.73 -0.44
N ALA A 51 -17.44 10.33 -1.55
CA ALA A 51 -17.42 9.71 -2.87
C ALA A 51 -16.16 8.85 -3.08
N ALA A 52 -15.04 9.26 -2.47
CA ALA A 52 -13.79 8.51 -2.53
C ALA A 52 -12.81 8.92 -1.42
N ILE A 53 -11.83 8.03 -1.16
CA ILE A 53 -10.59 8.32 -0.43
C ILE A 53 -9.45 8.23 -1.44
N VAL A 54 -8.53 9.19 -1.44
CA VAL A 54 -7.39 9.24 -2.37
C VAL A 54 -6.10 9.19 -1.57
N PHE A 55 -5.20 8.28 -1.94
CA PHE A 55 -3.81 8.28 -1.52
C PHE A 55 -2.94 8.83 -2.64
N ASP A 56 -2.08 9.78 -2.32
CA ASP A 56 -1.09 10.32 -3.24
C ASP A 56 0.19 10.75 -2.50
N ALA A 57 1.15 11.30 -3.24
CA ALA A 57 2.41 11.77 -2.72
C ALA A 57 2.60 13.26 -3.01
N ALA A 58 3.19 13.98 -2.08
CA ALA A 58 3.47 15.39 -2.23
C ALA A 58 4.52 15.65 -3.35
N PRO A 59 4.39 16.75 -4.09
CA PRO A 59 5.26 17.04 -5.25
C PRO A 59 6.76 17.09 -4.91
N GLU A 60 7.09 17.41 -3.66
CA GLU A 60 8.48 17.45 -3.16
C GLU A 60 9.10 16.05 -2.94
N THR A 61 8.31 14.99 -3.04
CA THR A 61 8.79 13.61 -2.89
C THR A 61 9.14 12.97 -4.24
N ARG A 62 10.02 11.97 -4.23
CA ARG A 62 10.50 11.29 -5.43
C ARG A 62 9.85 9.94 -5.66
N ALA A 63 8.98 9.52 -4.75
CA ALA A 63 8.31 8.25 -4.77
C ALA A 63 6.90 8.39 -4.19
N PHE A 64 5.97 7.56 -4.65
CA PHE A 64 4.73 7.32 -3.92
C PHE A 64 5.06 6.77 -2.53
N SER A 65 5.82 5.67 -2.47
CA SER A 65 6.50 5.19 -1.27
C SER A 65 7.57 4.16 -1.63
N ALA A 66 8.72 4.21 -0.95
CA ALA A 66 9.76 3.19 -1.05
C ALA A 66 9.52 1.97 -0.11
N GLY A 67 8.37 1.90 0.53
CA GLY A 67 8.00 0.80 1.43
C GLY A 67 8.19 1.14 2.90
N VAL A 68 8.13 0.11 3.74
CA VAL A 68 8.28 0.22 5.20
C VAL A 68 9.75 0.41 5.57
N ALA A 69 10.01 1.15 6.64
CA ALA A 69 11.36 1.40 7.16
C ALA A 69 12.07 0.08 7.50
N VAL A 70 13.23 -0.17 6.85
CA VAL A 70 13.97 -1.42 7.02
C VAL A 70 14.51 -1.57 8.44
N GLU A 71 14.91 -0.48 9.05
CA GLU A 71 15.38 -0.40 10.44
C GLU A 71 14.32 -0.82 11.47
N GLU A 72 13.05 -0.85 11.10
CA GLU A 72 11.94 -1.29 11.96
C GLU A 72 11.63 -2.79 11.84
N HIS A 73 12.35 -3.54 10.98
CA HIS A 73 12.21 -5.00 10.83
C HIS A 73 13.05 -5.80 11.84
N VAL A 74 13.66 -5.14 12.82
CA VAL A 74 14.44 -5.80 13.87
C VAL A 74 13.53 -6.40 14.95
N PRO A 75 14.00 -7.41 15.73
CA PRO A 75 13.16 -8.11 16.71
C PRO A 75 12.46 -7.20 17.72
N GLU A 76 13.06 -6.07 18.06
CA GLU A 76 12.56 -5.13 19.07
C GLU A 76 11.32 -4.35 18.57
N THR A 77 11.20 -4.16 17.25
CA THR A 77 10.18 -3.28 16.65
C THR A 77 9.26 -3.98 15.64
N VAL A 78 9.64 -5.15 15.12
CA VAL A 78 8.91 -5.83 14.04
C VAL A 78 7.43 -6.07 14.36
N PHE A 79 7.08 -6.42 15.60
CA PHE A 79 5.68 -6.58 16.02
C PHE A 79 4.89 -5.28 15.92
N GLN A 80 5.47 -4.18 16.42
CA GLN A 80 4.84 -2.87 16.38
C GLN A 80 4.73 -2.35 14.95
N MET A 81 5.75 -2.61 14.13
CA MET A 81 5.77 -2.24 12.73
C MET A 81 4.68 -2.96 11.94
N LEU A 82 4.59 -4.29 12.05
CA LEU A 82 3.54 -5.06 11.38
C LEU A 82 2.15 -4.69 11.87
N ASP A 83 1.95 -4.50 13.18
CA ASP A 83 0.65 -4.08 13.71
C ASP A 83 0.24 -2.71 13.18
N ALA A 84 1.16 -1.73 13.20
CA ALA A 84 0.90 -0.39 12.66
C ALA A 84 0.58 -0.45 11.15
N PHE A 85 1.36 -1.21 10.38
CA PHE A 85 1.16 -1.35 8.94
C PHE A 85 -0.13 -2.08 8.60
N HIS A 86 -0.36 -3.24 9.19
CA HIS A 86 -1.54 -4.05 8.91
C HIS A 86 -2.83 -3.43 9.45
N SER A 87 -2.76 -2.56 10.46
CA SER A 87 -3.93 -1.81 10.93
C SER A 87 -4.50 -0.91 9.84
N VAL A 88 -3.65 -0.36 8.95
CA VAL A 88 -4.09 0.42 7.78
C VAL A 88 -4.99 -0.44 6.87
N PHE A 89 -4.58 -1.67 6.58
CA PHE A 89 -5.36 -2.58 5.73
C PHE A 89 -6.62 -3.09 6.41
N ARG A 90 -6.57 -3.33 7.72
CA ARG A 90 -7.77 -3.67 8.51
C ARG A 90 -8.80 -2.53 8.48
N LEU A 91 -8.34 -1.28 8.53
CA LEU A 91 -9.21 -0.11 8.38
C LEU A 91 -9.74 0.03 6.95
N LEU A 92 -8.89 -0.14 5.93
CA LEU A 92 -9.32 -0.13 4.53
C LEU A 92 -10.39 -1.20 4.24
N ALA A 93 -10.29 -2.37 4.86
CA ALA A 93 -11.30 -3.42 4.75
C ALA A 93 -12.64 -3.07 5.46
N GLN A 94 -12.65 -2.13 6.40
CA GLN A 94 -13.86 -1.63 7.05
C GLN A 94 -14.48 -0.44 6.32
N ILE A 95 -13.69 0.26 5.52
CA ILE A 95 -14.13 1.40 4.74
C ILE A 95 -14.89 0.90 3.53
N SER A 96 -16.17 1.27 3.42
CA SER A 96 -17.02 0.93 2.28
C SER A 96 -17.06 2.04 1.20
N ARG A 97 -16.04 2.89 1.13
CA ARG A 97 -15.91 3.95 0.12
C ARG A 97 -14.85 3.56 -0.91
N PRO A 98 -15.01 3.94 -2.20
CA PRO A 98 -13.96 3.77 -3.18
C PRO A 98 -12.63 4.36 -2.71
N VAL A 99 -11.56 3.59 -2.83
CA VAL A 99 -10.19 4.00 -2.48
C VAL A 99 -9.37 4.08 -3.76
N ILE A 100 -8.71 5.21 -3.98
CA ILE A 100 -7.95 5.51 -5.19
C ILE A 100 -6.49 5.74 -4.82
N ALA A 101 -5.56 5.10 -5.54
CA ALA A 101 -4.15 5.46 -5.50
C ALA A 101 -3.79 6.31 -6.72
N LEU A 102 -3.18 7.48 -6.50
CA LEU A 102 -2.59 8.33 -7.53
C LEU A 102 -1.08 8.23 -7.43
N VAL A 103 -0.48 7.47 -8.33
CA VAL A 103 0.91 7.03 -8.22
C VAL A 103 1.81 7.75 -9.21
N ASP A 104 2.73 8.57 -8.69
CA ASP A 104 3.81 9.16 -9.48
C ASP A 104 5.17 8.72 -8.93
N GLY A 105 5.96 8.03 -9.76
CA GLY A 105 7.21 7.43 -9.33
C GLY A 105 7.07 6.06 -8.66
N PRO A 106 8.11 5.60 -7.93
CA PRO A 106 8.15 4.28 -7.33
C PRO A 106 7.10 4.07 -6.23
N ALA A 107 6.44 2.90 -6.26
CA ALA A 107 5.62 2.33 -5.20
C ALA A 107 6.14 0.93 -4.91
N LEU A 108 7.00 0.78 -3.91
CA LEU A 108 7.73 -0.45 -3.62
C LEU A 108 7.37 -1.02 -2.25
N GLY A 109 7.46 -2.34 -2.11
CA GLY A 109 7.17 -3.02 -0.86
C GLY A 109 5.81 -2.62 -0.29
N GLY A 110 5.77 -2.17 0.96
CA GLY A 110 4.57 -1.65 1.60
C GLY A 110 3.82 -0.58 0.80
N GLY A 111 4.53 0.23 0.00
CA GLY A 111 3.92 1.18 -0.92
C GLY A 111 3.14 0.48 -2.05
N CYS A 112 3.68 -0.59 -2.61
CA CYS A 112 3.02 -1.41 -3.62
C CYS A 112 1.88 -2.24 -3.01
N GLU A 113 2.01 -2.69 -1.76
CA GLU A 113 0.95 -3.36 -1.01
C GLU A 113 -0.26 -2.44 -0.81
N LEU A 114 -0.01 -1.17 -0.46
CA LEU A 114 -1.07 -0.17 -0.34
C LEU A 114 -1.77 0.09 -1.68
N VAL A 115 -1.01 0.20 -2.77
CA VAL A 115 -1.57 0.31 -4.13
C VAL A 115 -2.45 -0.89 -4.46
N ALA A 116 -1.99 -2.11 -4.16
CA ALA A 116 -2.76 -3.34 -4.39
C ALA A 116 -4.07 -3.41 -3.56
N ALA A 117 -4.14 -2.70 -2.44
CA ALA A 117 -5.33 -2.62 -1.60
C ALA A 117 -6.33 -1.53 -2.05
N CYS A 118 -5.96 -0.68 -3.02
CA CYS A 118 -6.85 0.34 -3.56
C CYS A 118 -7.77 -0.22 -4.65
N ASP A 119 -8.98 0.33 -4.77
CA ASP A 119 -9.98 -0.11 -5.76
C ASP A 119 -9.66 0.40 -7.17
N ILE A 120 -9.05 1.58 -7.28
CA ILE A 120 -8.68 2.21 -8.56
C ILE A 120 -7.26 2.78 -8.44
N VAL A 121 -6.42 2.44 -9.40
CA VAL A 121 -5.04 2.93 -9.47
C VAL A 121 -4.83 3.74 -10.73
N ILE A 122 -4.44 5.00 -10.57
CA ILE A 122 -4.05 5.91 -11.64
C ILE A 122 -2.55 6.15 -11.49
N ALA A 123 -1.78 5.78 -12.49
CA ALA A 123 -0.33 5.86 -12.44
C ALA A 123 0.25 6.73 -13.56
N SER A 124 1.38 7.38 -13.28
CA SER A 124 2.17 8.03 -14.32
C SER A 124 3.07 7.02 -15.03
N GLU A 125 3.57 7.41 -16.19
CA GLU A 125 4.60 6.69 -16.96
C GLU A 125 5.91 6.49 -16.17
N ARG A 126 6.15 7.29 -15.12
CA ARG A 126 7.31 7.17 -14.23
C ARG A 126 7.11 6.13 -13.13
N ALA A 127 5.89 5.65 -12.94
CA ALA A 127 5.57 4.69 -11.89
C ALA A 127 6.35 3.38 -12.05
N ARG A 128 6.80 2.84 -10.92
CA ARG A 128 7.44 1.53 -10.83
C ARG A 128 6.83 0.81 -9.65
N PHE A 129 6.59 -0.49 -9.80
CA PHE A 129 5.97 -1.33 -8.79
C PHE A 129 6.83 -2.54 -8.53
N GLY A 130 6.93 -3.00 -7.29
CA GLY A 130 7.72 -4.18 -6.95
C GLY A 130 7.66 -4.53 -5.48
N GLN A 131 8.13 -5.75 -5.19
CA GLN A 131 8.15 -6.31 -3.82
C GLN A 131 9.59 -6.76 -3.50
N PRO A 132 10.48 -5.81 -3.09
CA PRO A 132 11.91 -6.12 -2.91
C PRO A 132 12.23 -6.83 -1.59
N GLU A 133 11.25 -7.12 -0.74
CA GLU A 133 11.39 -7.66 0.61
C GLU A 133 12.21 -8.95 0.66
N ILE A 134 12.10 -9.80 -0.36
CA ILE A 134 12.87 -11.05 -0.45
C ILE A 134 14.38 -10.80 -0.43
N LYS A 135 14.83 -9.64 -0.94
CA LYS A 135 16.24 -9.25 -0.93
C LYS A 135 16.75 -8.90 0.47
N LEU A 136 15.82 -8.70 1.41
CA LEU A 136 16.08 -8.47 2.83
C LEU A 136 15.86 -9.76 3.66
N GLY A 137 15.63 -10.91 3.01
CA GLY A 137 15.35 -12.16 3.69
C GLY A 137 13.95 -12.24 4.33
N VAL A 138 13.04 -11.35 3.94
CA VAL A 138 11.65 -11.31 4.43
C VAL A 138 10.66 -11.34 3.27
N PHE A 139 9.36 -11.41 3.53
CA PHE A 139 8.34 -11.39 2.48
C PHE A 139 7.27 -10.31 2.76
N PRO A 140 6.53 -9.83 1.73
CA PRO A 140 5.46 -8.85 1.88
C PRO A 140 4.12 -9.54 2.20
N PRO A 141 3.62 -9.47 3.46
CA PRO A 141 2.45 -10.25 3.89
C PRO A 141 1.16 -9.92 3.13
N VAL A 142 0.90 -8.63 2.91
CA VAL A 142 -0.32 -8.17 2.23
C VAL A 142 -0.26 -8.46 0.73
N ALA A 143 0.91 -8.24 0.10
CA ALA A 143 1.10 -8.57 -1.32
C ALA A 143 0.94 -10.06 -1.59
N ALA A 144 1.40 -10.93 -0.68
CA ALA A 144 1.21 -12.38 -0.79
C ALA A 144 -0.28 -12.79 -0.83
N ILE A 145 -1.16 -11.98 -0.24
CA ILE A 145 -2.61 -12.19 -0.23
C ILE A 145 -3.27 -11.56 -1.47
N LEU A 146 -2.91 -10.30 -1.79
CA LEU A 146 -3.64 -9.50 -2.76
C LEU A 146 -3.15 -9.70 -4.20
N LEU A 147 -1.83 -9.69 -4.44
CA LEU A 147 -1.29 -9.75 -5.80
C LEU A 147 -1.71 -11.00 -6.60
N PRO A 148 -1.77 -12.24 -6.02
CA PRO A 148 -2.22 -13.40 -6.78
C PRO A 148 -3.63 -13.25 -7.37
N ARG A 149 -4.49 -12.47 -6.72
CA ARG A 149 -5.88 -12.20 -7.17
C ARG A 149 -5.95 -11.13 -8.24
N ILE A 150 -5.03 -10.17 -8.19
CA ILE A 150 -5.02 -9.00 -9.09
C ILE A 150 -4.30 -9.35 -10.39
N ILE A 151 -3.08 -9.91 -10.30
CA ILE A 151 -2.22 -10.13 -11.46
C ILE A 151 -2.05 -11.62 -11.82
N GLY A 152 -2.77 -12.49 -11.10
CA GLY A 152 -2.67 -13.95 -11.25
C GLY A 152 -1.48 -14.56 -10.50
N GLU A 153 -1.62 -15.82 -10.10
CA GLU A 153 -0.64 -16.50 -9.23
C GLU A 153 0.78 -16.53 -9.79
N LYS A 154 0.94 -16.80 -11.09
CA LYS A 154 2.27 -16.94 -11.71
C LYS A 154 3.05 -15.64 -11.66
N ARG A 155 2.40 -14.52 -12.05
CA ARG A 155 3.03 -13.20 -12.04
C ARG A 155 3.28 -12.68 -10.64
N ALA A 156 2.37 -12.94 -9.70
CA ALA A 156 2.58 -12.57 -8.31
C ALA A 156 3.76 -13.32 -7.69
N ARG A 157 3.87 -14.64 -7.93
CA ARG A 157 5.01 -15.44 -7.46
C ARG A 157 6.34 -14.95 -8.03
N GLU A 158 6.39 -14.67 -9.33
CA GLU A 158 7.57 -14.12 -10.00
C GLU A 158 7.99 -12.79 -9.36
N LEU A 159 7.06 -11.83 -9.26
CA LEU A 159 7.32 -10.49 -8.72
C LEU A 159 7.82 -10.54 -7.26
N ILE A 160 7.17 -11.36 -6.41
CA ILE A 160 7.50 -11.45 -4.98
C ILE A 160 8.80 -12.25 -4.77
N MET A 161 8.97 -13.39 -5.45
CA MET A 161 10.11 -14.29 -5.21
C MET A 161 11.41 -13.77 -5.82
N LEU A 162 11.36 -13.00 -6.91
CA LEU A 162 12.54 -12.40 -7.53
C LEU A 162 12.84 -11.01 -6.97
N GLY A 163 11.85 -10.34 -6.38
CA GLY A 163 12.00 -8.99 -5.84
C GLY A 163 12.33 -7.95 -6.91
N GLU A 164 11.87 -8.18 -8.14
CA GLU A 164 12.08 -7.27 -9.27
C GLU A 164 11.02 -6.18 -9.32
N MET A 165 11.26 -5.20 -10.17
CA MET A 165 10.31 -4.11 -10.42
C MET A 165 9.74 -4.22 -11.81
N ILE A 166 8.46 -3.88 -11.94
CA ILE A 166 7.78 -3.69 -13.22
C ILE A 166 7.49 -2.21 -13.44
N ASP A 167 7.42 -1.79 -14.69
CA ASP A 167 7.01 -0.44 -15.04
C ASP A 167 5.48 -0.27 -15.08
N GLY A 168 5.04 0.97 -15.27
CA GLY A 168 3.60 1.29 -15.33
C GLY A 168 2.87 0.58 -16.48
N ALA A 169 3.54 0.34 -17.61
CA ALA A 169 2.93 -0.33 -18.76
C ALA A 169 2.67 -1.81 -18.46
N GLU A 170 3.63 -2.49 -17.87
CA GLU A 170 3.46 -3.88 -17.44
C GLU A 170 2.43 -3.98 -16.30
N ALA A 171 2.44 -3.04 -15.33
CA ALA A 171 1.45 -2.99 -14.26
C ALA A 171 0.01 -2.80 -14.80
N LEU A 172 -0.17 -1.95 -15.83
CA LEU A 172 -1.44 -1.80 -16.55
C LEU A 172 -1.84 -3.10 -17.25
N ARG A 173 -0.91 -3.72 -17.97
CA ARG A 173 -1.15 -4.99 -18.68
C ARG A 173 -1.57 -6.12 -17.74
N LEU A 174 -1.00 -6.15 -16.54
CA LEU A 174 -1.30 -7.16 -15.52
C LEU A 174 -2.58 -6.88 -14.72
N GLY A 175 -3.15 -5.67 -14.83
CA GLY A 175 -4.35 -5.28 -14.10
C GLY A 175 -4.09 -4.71 -12.69
N LEU A 176 -2.84 -4.45 -12.31
CA LEU A 176 -2.50 -3.73 -11.07
C LEU A 176 -2.83 -2.24 -11.18
N VAL A 177 -2.75 -1.68 -12.36
CA VAL A 177 -3.05 -0.28 -12.68
C VAL A 177 -4.27 -0.21 -13.59
N ASN A 178 -5.21 0.69 -13.32
CA ASN A 178 -6.40 0.91 -14.14
C ASN A 178 -6.15 1.94 -15.25
N TYR A 179 -5.32 2.93 -14.98
CA TYR A 179 -5.01 4.02 -15.92
C TYR A 179 -3.53 4.38 -15.84
N LEU A 180 -2.86 4.37 -17.00
CA LEU A 180 -1.50 4.87 -17.17
C LEU A 180 -1.55 6.12 -18.03
N VAL A 181 -1.03 7.23 -17.52
CA VAL A 181 -1.11 8.53 -18.20
C VAL A 181 0.22 9.29 -18.08
N PRO A 182 0.49 10.27 -18.95
CA PRO A 182 1.60 11.19 -18.73
C PRO A 182 1.49 11.91 -17.38
N VAL A 183 2.63 12.30 -16.80
CA VAL A 183 2.65 12.98 -15.49
C VAL A 183 1.69 14.17 -15.43
N ALA A 184 1.67 14.99 -16.48
CA ALA A 184 0.79 16.17 -16.56
C ALA A 184 -0.70 15.82 -16.54
N GLU A 185 -1.07 14.59 -16.89
CA GLU A 185 -2.45 14.10 -16.97
C GLU A 185 -2.92 13.37 -15.70
N LEU A 186 -2.05 13.19 -14.69
CA LEU A 186 -2.41 12.46 -13.46
C LEU A 186 -3.58 13.13 -12.73
N GLU A 187 -3.44 14.39 -12.37
CA GLU A 187 -4.51 15.12 -11.66
C GLU A 187 -5.77 15.31 -12.53
N PRO A 188 -5.69 15.69 -13.82
CA PRO A 188 -6.84 15.69 -14.72
C PRO A 188 -7.58 14.35 -14.76
N LYS A 189 -6.84 13.23 -14.82
CA LYS A 189 -7.44 11.90 -14.81
C LYS A 189 -8.14 11.58 -13.50
N LEU A 190 -7.51 11.88 -12.37
CA LEU A 190 -8.12 11.75 -11.05
C LEU A 190 -9.42 12.55 -10.97
N LEU A 191 -9.39 13.82 -11.37
CA LEU A 191 -10.59 14.68 -11.34
C LEU A 191 -11.72 14.12 -12.22
N SER A 192 -11.40 13.56 -13.37
CA SER A 192 -12.38 12.89 -14.25
C SER A 192 -13.03 11.66 -13.57
N VAL A 193 -12.24 10.84 -12.85
CA VAL A 193 -12.76 9.69 -12.09
C VAL A 193 -13.62 10.16 -10.93
N LEU A 194 -13.13 11.14 -10.17
CA LEU A 194 -13.84 11.70 -9.02
C LEU A 194 -15.17 12.36 -9.42
N ALA A 195 -15.23 13.04 -10.57
CA ALA A 195 -16.48 13.61 -11.07
C ALA A 195 -17.55 12.51 -11.27
N LYS A 196 -17.19 11.39 -11.90
CA LYS A 196 -18.10 10.26 -12.08
C LYS A 196 -18.59 9.68 -10.74
N LEU A 197 -17.68 9.51 -9.76
CA LEU A 197 -18.04 8.98 -8.43
C LEU A 197 -18.93 9.96 -7.65
N ARG A 198 -18.71 11.26 -7.77
CA ARG A 198 -19.53 12.29 -7.12
C ARG A 198 -20.96 12.36 -7.65
N ASP A 199 -21.16 12.01 -8.93
CA ASP A 199 -22.49 11.97 -9.54
C ASP A 199 -23.32 10.75 -9.10
N LEU A 200 -22.69 9.80 -8.39
CA LEU A 200 -23.33 8.59 -7.92
C LEU A 200 -23.75 8.67 -6.45
N SER A 201 -24.70 7.83 -6.07
CA SER A 201 -25.10 7.68 -4.68
C SER A 201 -23.97 7.08 -3.84
N ALA A 202 -23.54 7.79 -2.79
CA ALA A 202 -22.53 7.28 -1.86
C ALA A 202 -22.98 5.99 -1.15
N ALA A 203 -24.27 5.84 -0.87
CA ALA A 203 -24.83 4.62 -0.29
C ALA A 203 -24.74 3.45 -1.27
N ALA A 204 -25.07 3.67 -2.55
CA ALA A 204 -24.97 2.63 -3.57
C ALA A 204 -23.50 2.23 -3.80
N LEU A 205 -22.57 3.18 -3.88
CA LEU A 205 -21.13 2.90 -3.98
C LEU A 205 -20.64 2.05 -2.79
N ALA A 206 -21.08 2.41 -1.57
CA ALA A 206 -20.73 1.67 -0.37
C ALA A 206 -21.22 0.22 -0.41
N MET A 207 -22.48 -0.01 -0.76
CA MET A 207 -23.04 -1.36 -0.86
C MET A 207 -22.39 -2.16 -2.00
N THR A 208 -22.10 -1.51 -3.12
CA THR A 208 -21.40 -2.14 -4.24
C THR A 208 -20.01 -2.62 -3.83
N ARG A 209 -19.21 -1.77 -3.15
CA ARG A 209 -17.89 -2.17 -2.65
C ARG A 209 -17.99 -3.33 -1.67
N THR A 210 -18.91 -3.25 -0.70
CA THR A 210 -19.16 -4.35 0.24
C THR A 210 -19.54 -5.64 -0.49
N ALA A 211 -20.39 -5.57 -1.51
CA ALA A 211 -20.80 -6.75 -2.28
C ALA A 211 -19.61 -7.36 -3.06
N LEU A 212 -18.74 -6.53 -3.63
CA LEU A 212 -17.51 -6.98 -4.29
C LEU A 212 -16.56 -7.68 -3.31
N ASP A 213 -16.36 -7.11 -2.11
CA ASP A 213 -15.53 -7.70 -1.07
C ASP A 213 -16.07 -9.07 -0.61
N LEU A 214 -17.39 -9.19 -0.44
CA LEU A 214 -18.05 -10.48 -0.13
C LEU A 214 -17.89 -11.50 -1.28
N GLY A 215 -18.00 -11.04 -2.52
CA GLY A 215 -17.92 -11.89 -3.71
C GLY A 215 -16.52 -12.51 -3.91
N THR A 216 -15.47 -11.90 -3.38
CA THR A 216 -14.10 -12.46 -3.44
C THR A 216 -13.91 -13.69 -2.54
N GLY A 217 -14.88 -14.03 -1.70
CA GLY A 217 -14.92 -15.28 -0.93
C GLY A 217 -13.87 -15.42 0.17
N ASN A 218 -13.11 -14.34 0.46
CA ASN A 218 -12.00 -14.40 1.40
C ASN A 218 -12.18 -13.44 2.57
N ASN A 219 -12.14 -14.00 3.75
CA ASN A 219 -11.93 -13.23 4.96
C ASN A 219 -10.46 -12.76 5.00
N PHE A 220 -10.19 -11.58 4.40
CA PHE A 220 -8.86 -10.99 4.35
C PHE A 220 -8.22 -10.93 5.75
N GLN A 221 -8.99 -10.55 6.78
CA GLN A 221 -8.47 -10.44 8.14
C GLN A 221 -8.00 -11.79 8.70
N ARG A 222 -8.74 -12.88 8.43
CA ARG A 222 -8.33 -14.23 8.85
C ARG A 222 -7.05 -14.65 8.15
N VAL A 223 -6.99 -14.48 6.84
CA VAL A 223 -5.81 -14.84 6.04
C VAL A 223 -4.60 -13.98 6.44
N LEU A 224 -4.81 -12.69 6.68
CA LEU A 224 -3.74 -11.79 7.16
C LEU A 224 -3.17 -12.28 8.50
N GLY A 225 -4.02 -12.67 9.46
CA GLY A 225 -3.56 -13.22 10.74
C GLY A 225 -2.74 -14.49 10.59
N GLU A 226 -3.09 -15.37 9.65
CA GLU A 226 -2.30 -16.57 9.35
C GLU A 226 -0.93 -16.21 8.76
N VAL A 227 -0.86 -15.22 7.87
CA VAL A 227 0.39 -14.75 7.24
C VAL A 227 1.26 -13.98 8.24
N GLU A 228 0.66 -13.18 9.14
CA GLU A 228 1.38 -12.53 10.25
C GLU A 228 2.04 -13.56 11.18
N ASN A 229 1.32 -14.63 11.52
CA ASN A 229 1.88 -15.71 12.33
C ASN A 229 3.10 -16.38 11.66
N LEU A 230 2.99 -16.66 10.35
CA LEU A 230 4.12 -17.20 9.57
C LEU A 230 5.32 -16.25 9.58
N TYR A 231 5.08 -14.95 9.40
CA TYR A 231 6.14 -13.93 9.42
C TYR A 231 6.81 -13.85 10.79
N LEU A 232 6.03 -13.63 11.86
CA LEU A 232 6.56 -13.35 13.20
C LEU A 232 7.13 -14.60 13.89
N HIS A 233 6.49 -15.75 13.70
CA HIS A 233 6.81 -16.94 14.50
C HIS A 233 7.64 -18.00 13.75
N GLU A 234 7.73 -17.89 12.42
CA GLU A 234 8.58 -18.79 11.63
C GLU A 234 9.71 -18.02 10.95
N LEU A 235 9.40 -17.06 10.07
CA LEU A 235 10.40 -16.33 9.31
C LEU A 235 11.38 -15.55 10.21
N MET A 236 10.86 -14.73 11.15
CA MET A 236 11.70 -13.91 12.04
C MET A 236 12.52 -14.73 13.07
N LYS A 237 12.38 -16.05 13.11
CA LYS A 237 13.29 -16.92 13.87
C LYS A 237 14.50 -17.39 13.05
N THR A 238 14.48 -17.19 11.73
CA THR A 238 15.59 -17.62 10.88
C THR A 238 16.79 -16.68 11.01
N GLU A 239 18.00 -17.28 10.92
CA GLU A 239 19.24 -16.48 10.89
C GLU A 239 19.27 -15.58 9.65
N ASP A 240 18.70 -16.02 8.54
CA ASP A 240 18.71 -15.31 7.27
C ASP A 240 17.83 -14.05 7.29
N ALA A 241 16.69 -14.04 7.99
CA ALA A 241 15.90 -12.83 8.16
C ALA A 241 16.68 -11.73 8.92
N HIS A 242 17.36 -12.11 9.99
CA HIS A 242 18.21 -11.19 10.75
C HIS A 242 19.43 -10.73 9.95
N GLU A 243 20.07 -11.63 9.20
CA GLU A 243 21.22 -11.30 8.35
C GLU A 243 20.80 -10.35 7.22
N GLY A 244 19.67 -10.58 6.59
CA GLY A 244 19.17 -9.75 5.50
C GLY A 244 18.95 -8.29 5.93
N VAL A 245 18.25 -8.08 7.04
CA VAL A 245 18.03 -6.75 7.62
C VAL A 245 19.34 -6.09 8.04
N ARG A 246 20.20 -6.84 8.76
CA ARG A 246 21.50 -6.33 9.23
C ARG A 246 22.42 -5.94 8.09
N SER A 247 22.57 -6.80 7.08
CA SER A 247 23.44 -6.54 5.91
C SER A 247 22.99 -5.31 5.12
N PHE A 248 21.67 -5.08 5.02
CA PHE A 248 21.13 -3.87 4.41
C PHE A 248 21.52 -2.61 5.19
N MET A 249 21.37 -2.62 6.52
CA MET A 249 21.75 -1.49 7.36
C MET A 249 23.26 -1.22 7.31
N GLU A 250 24.08 -2.28 7.24
CA GLU A 250 25.55 -2.21 7.11
C GLU A 250 26.01 -1.94 5.68
N LYS A 251 25.12 -1.82 4.70
CA LYS A 251 25.41 -1.58 3.27
C LYS A 251 26.37 -2.59 2.66
N ARG A 252 26.27 -3.85 3.05
CA ARG A 252 27.04 -4.99 2.52
C ARG A 252 26.13 -6.04 1.91
N LYS A 253 26.71 -7.00 1.19
CA LYS A 253 25.97 -8.20 0.72
C LYS A 253 25.62 -9.12 1.88
N PRO A 254 24.43 -9.72 1.90
CA PRO A 254 24.08 -10.73 2.91
C PRO A 254 24.86 -12.03 2.72
N GLU A 255 25.14 -12.70 3.83
CA GLU A 255 25.75 -14.04 3.85
C GLU A 255 24.69 -15.05 4.31
N TRP A 256 23.93 -15.58 3.37
CA TRP A 256 22.85 -16.52 3.66
C TRP A 256 23.35 -17.83 4.27
N ARG A 257 22.74 -18.23 5.38
CA ARG A 257 23.02 -19.50 6.07
C ARG A 257 22.02 -20.59 5.73
N HIS A 258 20.92 -20.23 5.09
CA HIS A 258 19.81 -21.12 4.69
C HIS A 258 19.15 -21.83 5.89
N LYS A 259 19.02 -21.16 7.02
CA LYS A 259 18.42 -21.65 8.25
C LYS A 259 17.84 -20.54 9.13
#